data_a0af183e8dd2d9a4b0cf8a9a9c1090bb
#
_entry.id   a0af183e8dd2d9a4b0cf8a9a9c1090bb
#
_cell.length_a   1.000
_cell.length_b   1.000
_cell.length_c   1.000
_cell.angle_alpha   90.00
_cell.angle_beta   90.00
_cell.angle_gamma   90.00
#
_symmetry.space_group_name_H-M   'P 1'
#
loop_
_entity.id
_entity.type
_entity.pdbx_description
1 polymer ?
#
loop_
_entity_poly.entity_id
_entity_poly.type
_entity_poly.pdbx_seq_one_letter_code
_entity_poly.pdbx_strand_id
1 'polypeptide(L)'
;MGTTVVEIHVPLREAPGLAETDYQFPWIDEIEEFLFRLEEQGEVEVFDDGEEFGDVYVFFLSGADENALLTAASRAAALDGVPTGAFAMITDDEAAEFGLGRRIELPTKR
;
A
#
# COMPACT_ATOMS: atom_id res chain seq x y z
N MET A 1 -20.95 -1.98 -11.95
CA MET A 1 -19.90 -1.05 -11.48
C MET A 1 -18.99 -1.76 -10.52
N GLY A 2 -17.70 -1.63 -10.72
CA GLY A 2 -16.72 -2.26 -9.85
C GLY A 2 -16.54 -1.52 -8.53
N THR A 3 -15.98 -2.20 -7.55
CA THR A 3 -15.59 -1.62 -6.28
C THR A 3 -14.27 -0.87 -6.47
N THR A 4 -14.16 0.33 -5.92
CA THR A 4 -12.90 1.09 -5.97
C THR A 4 -11.82 0.34 -5.19
N VAL A 5 -10.69 0.13 -5.80
CA VAL A 5 -9.54 -0.52 -5.18
C VAL A 5 -8.35 0.44 -5.29
N VAL A 6 -7.62 0.62 -4.21
CA VAL A 6 -6.38 1.38 -4.22
C VAL A 6 -5.22 0.42 -4.02
N GLU A 7 -4.31 0.41 -4.98
CA GLU A 7 -3.07 -0.36 -4.89
C GLU A 7 -1.99 0.55 -4.33
N ILE A 8 -1.30 0.09 -3.29
CA ILE A 8 -0.17 0.83 -2.72
C ILE A 8 1.10 0.15 -3.21
N HIS A 9 1.86 0.83 -4.06
CA HIS A 9 3.11 0.32 -4.62
C HIS A 9 4.27 0.91 -3.85
N VAL A 10 5.09 0.06 -3.21
CA VAL A 10 6.25 0.51 -2.43
C VAL A 10 7.50 -0.12 -3.03
N PRO A 11 8.53 0.69 -3.38
CA PRO A 11 9.76 0.12 -3.94
C PRO A 11 10.38 -0.92 -3.01
N LEU A 12 10.84 -2.02 -3.56
CA LEU A 12 11.49 -3.09 -2.79
C LEU A 12 12.92 -2.65 -2.47
N ARG A 13 13.07 -1.86 -1.41
CA ARG A 13 14.35 -1.39 -0.92
C ARG A 13 14.54 -1.83 0.51
N GLU A 14 15.78 -2.15 0.85
CA GLU A 14 16.12 -2.53 2.21
C GLU A 14 15.92 -1.36 3.16
N ALA A 15 15.44 -1.63 4.37
CA ALA A 15 15.38 -0.61 5.40
C ALA A 15 16.81 -0.21 5.78
N PRO A 16 17.06 1.07 6.13
CA PRO A 16 18.40 1.52 6.49
C PRO A 16 18.86 0.92 7.82
N GLY A 17 20.16 0.69 7.94
CA GLY A 17 20.77 0.25 9.19
C GLY A 17 20.61 -1.22 9.52
N LEU A 18 20.21 -2.06 8.57
CA LEU A 18 20.04 -3.48 8.80
C LEU A 18 21.38 -4.22 8.81
N ALA A 19 21.50 -5.22 9.69
CA ALA A 19 22.59 -6.17 9.64
C ALA A 19 22.32 -7.21 8.55
N GLU A 20 23.36 -7.92 8.11
CA GLU A 20 23.21 -8.94 7.07
C GLU A 20 22.20 -10.03 7.39
N THR A 21 22.01 -10.32 8.67
CA THR A 21 21.11 -11.37 9.14
C THR A 21 19.68 -10.89 9.35
N ASP A 22 19.44 -9.58 9.21
CA ASP A 22 18.12 -9.03 9.42
C ASP A 22 17.27 -9.19 8.15
N TYR A 23 15.96 -9.30 8.36
CA TYR A 23 15.02 -9.29 7.24
C TYR A 23 15.11 -7.95 6.48
N GLN A 24 15.26 -8.03 5.17
CA GLN A 24 15.52 -6.85 4.34
C GLN A 24 14.36 -5.86 4.27
N PHE A 25 13.13 -6.36 4.39
CA PHE A 25 11.93 -5.56 4.17
C PHE A 25 10.98 -5.61 5.37
N PRO A 26 11.43 -5.20 6.57
CA PRO A 26 10.56 -5.24 7.76
C PRO A 26 9.35 -4.31 7.61
N TRP A 27 9.44 -3.31 6.76
CA TRP A 27 8.34 -2.39 6.50
C TRP A 27 7.12 -3.09 5.86
N ILE A 28 7.32 -4.23 5.20
CA ILE A 28 6.20 -4.98 4.62
C ILE A 28 5.27 -5.44 5.75
N ASP A 29 5.83 -6.05 6.78
CA ASP A 29 5.03 -6.51 7.93
C ASP A 29 4.41 -5.35 8.68
N GLU A 30 5.12 -4.24 8.81
CA GLU A 30 4.61 -3.04 9.48
C GLU A 30 3.42 -2.44 8.76
N ILE A 31 3.48 -2.38 7.43
CA ILE A 31 2.35 -1.89 6.63
C ILE A 31 1.18 -2.86 6.76
N GLU A 32 1.43 -4.16 6.65
CA GLU A 32 0.35 -5.15 6.76
C GLU A 32 -0.36 -5.06 8.10
N GLU A 33 0.38 -4.95 9.21
CA GLU A 33 -0.21 -4.76 10.53
C GLU A 33 -1.03 -3.49 10.63
N PHE A 34 -0.51 -2.40 10.08
CA PHE A 34 -1.21 -1.12 10.07
C PHE A 34 -2.55 -1.23 9.33
N LEU A 35 -2.53 -1.84 8.15
CA LEU A 35 -3.75 -2.00 7.34
C LEU A 35 -4.76 -2.93 8.01
N PHE A 36 -4.30 -4.01 8.66
CA PHE A 36 -5.18 -4.89 9.40
C PHE A 36 -5.85 -4.16 10.58
N ARG A 37 -5.14 -3.27 11.25
CA ARG A 37 -5.73 -2.48 12.33
C ARG A 37 -6.83 -1.56 11.79
N LEU A 38 -6.62 -0.96 10.63
CA LEU A 38 -7.66 -0.13 10.01
C LEU A 38 -8.86 -0.97 9.61
N GLU A 39 -8.64 -2.18 9.12
CA GLU A 39 -9.71 -3.10 8.78
C GLU A 39 -10.52 -3.48 10.01
N GLU A 40 -9.85 -3.79 11.13
CA GLU A 40 -10.52 -4.11 12.38
C GLU A 40 -11.36 -2.95 12.90
N GLN A 41 -10.94 -1.72 12.64
CA GLN A 41 -11.66 -0.51 13.03
C GLN A 41 -12.81 -0.18 12.07
N GLY A 42 -12.90 -0.91 10.94
CA GLY A 42 -13.95 -0.68 9.96
C GLY A 42 -13.69 0.51 9.02
N GLU A 43 -12.47 1.03 8.99
CA GLU A 43 -12.14 2.18 8.16
C GLU A 43 -11.91 1.80 6.70
N VAL A 44 -11.30 0.64 6.46
CA VAL A 44 -11.04 0.11 5.12
C VAL A 44 -11.09 -1.41 5.18
N GLU A 45 -11.06 -2.05 4.01
CA GLU A 45 -10.90 -3.50 3.90
C GLU A 45 -9.62 -3.81 3.16
N VAL A 46 -8.93 -4.85 3.59
CA VAL A 46 -7.79 -5.38 2.83
C VAL A 46 -8.38 -6.25 1.73
N PHE A 47 -8.28 -5.79 0.49
CA PHE A 47 -8.94 -6.41 -0.66
C PHE A 47 -8.34 -7.77 -0.99
N ASP A 48 -7.02 -7.87 -0.91
CA ASP A 48 -6.29 -9.10 -1.26
C ASP A 48 -4.96 -9.08 -0.52
N ASP A 49 -4.30 -10.22 -0.48
CA ASP A 49 -2.96 -10.32 0.10
C ASP A 49 -1.99 -9.47 -0.72
N GLY A 50 -1.04 -8.84 -0.04
CA GLY A 50 0.02 -8.11 -0.73
C GLY A 50 0.89 -9.06 -1.52
N GLU A 51 1.48 -8.57 -2.61
CA GLU A 51 2.38 -9.40 -3.41
C GLU A 51 3.46 -8.57 -4.10
N GLU A 52 4.53 -9.25 -4.44
CA GLU A 52 5.64 -8.66 -5.16
C GLU A 52 5.28 -8.55 -6.64
N PHE A 53 5.51 -7.38 -7.21
CA PHE A 53 5.24 -7.12 -8.64
C PHE A 53 6.40 -6.33 -9.22
N GLY A 54 7.27 -7.00 -9.96
CA GLY A 54 8.48 -6.36 -10.48
C GLY A 54 9.40 -5.93 -9.34
N ASP A 55 9.70 -4.65 -9.26
CA ASP A 55 10.57 -4.07 -8.25
C ASP A 55 9.81 -3.34 -7.13
N VAL A 56 8.51 -3.62 -7.00
CA VAL A 56 7.67 -3.06 -5.94
C VAL A 56 6.93 -4.17 -5.21
N TYR A 57 6.48 -3.86 -4.00
CA TYR A 57 5.53 -4.68 -3.27
C TYR A 57 4.20 -3.95 -3.26
N VAL A 58 3.11 -4.65 -3.58
CA VAL A 58 1.79 -4.03 -3.77
C VAL A 58 0.83 -4.49 -2.69
N PHE A 59 0.17 -3.53 -2.05
CA PHE A 59 -0.91 -3.79 -1.08
C PHE A 59 -2.23 -3.33 -1.69
N PHE A 60 -3.32 -3.99 -1.34
CA PHE A 60 -4.64 -3.73 -1.94
C PHE A 60 -5.64 -3.33 -0.88
N LEU A 61 -6.31 -2.20 -1.08
CA LEU A 61 -7.33 -1.68 -0.17
C LEU A 61 -8.65 -1.44 -0.91
N SER A 62 -9.75 -1.68 -0.22
CA SER A 62 -11.10 -1.39 -0.72
C SER A 62 -12.03 -1.11 0.46
N GLY A 63 -13.34 -1.12 0.24
CA GLY A 63 -14.31 -1.02 1.32
C GLY A 63 -14.60 0.37 1.85
N ALA A 64 -14.06 1.41 1.18
CA ALA A 64 -14.28 2.80 1.57
C ALA A 64 -14.24 3.67 0.32
N ASP A 65 -14.55 4.96 0.47
CA ASP A 65 -14.46 5.86 -0.68
C ASP A 65 -13.00 6.16 -1.03
N GLU A 66 -12.79 6.72 -2.20
CA GLU A 66 -11.46 7.01 -2.72
C GLU A 66 -10.63 7.85 -1.75
N ASN A 67 -11.22 8.89 -1.15
CA ASN A 67 -10.50 9.75 -0.22
C ASN A 67 -10.03 9.00 1.02
N ALA A 68 -10.89 8.16 1.59
CA ALA A 68 -10.54 7.35 2.75
C ALA A 68 -9.43 6.36 2.43
N LEU A 69 -9.52 5.71 1.26
CA LEU A 69 -8.50 4.76 0.82
C LEU A 69 -7.16 5.46 0.58
N LEU A 70 -7.18 6.64 -0.04
CA LEU A 70 -5.94 7.40 -0.25
C LEU A 70 -5.34 7.92 1.05
N THR A 71 -6.18 8.30 2.01
CA THR A 71 -5.70 8.72 3.33
C THR A 71 -4.99 7.55 4.02
N ALA A 72 -5.59 6.37 3.97
CA ALA A 72 -4.97 5.16 4.54
C ALA A 72 -3.65 4.83 3.85
N ALA A 73 -3.63 4.90 2.51
CA ALA A 73 -2.42 4.65 1.73
C ALA A 73 -1.31 5.65 2.08
N SER A 74 -1.67 6.93 2.21
CA SER A 74 -0.71 7.97 2.57
C SER A 74 -0.12 7.74 3.97
N ARG A 75 -0.96 7.35 4.93
CA ARG A 75 -0.51 7.05 6.29
C ARG A 75 0.42 5.83 6.30
N ALA A 76 0.10 4.80 5.52
CA ALA A 76 0.95 3.62 5.42
C ALA A 76 2.33 3.98 4.84
N ALA A 77 2.35 4.80 3.80
CA ALA A 77 3.59 5.21 3.16
C ALA A 77 4.45 6.10 4.06
N ALA A 78 3.83 6.74 5.04
CA ALA A 78 4.53 7.62 5.99
C ALA A 78 5.06 6.90 7.23
N LEU A 79 4.82 5.60 7.37
CA LEU A 79 5.36 4.83 8.50
C LEU A 79 6.89 4.83 8.46
N ASP A 80 7.51 4.83 9.65
CA ASP A 80 8.95 4.79 9.75
C ASP A 80 9.50 3.53 9.07
N GLY A 81 10.58 3.67 8.33
CA GLY A 81 11.21 2.54 7.67
C GLY A 81 10.66 2.22 6.28
N VAL A 82 9.54 2.82 5.89
CA VAL A 82 9.00 2.62 4.55
C VAL A 82 9.83 3.42 3.53
N PRO A 83 10.30 2.77 2.46
CA PRO A 83 11.11 3.48 1.46
C PRO A 83 10.36 4.64 0.80
N THR A 84 11.10 5.68 0.41
CA THR A 84 10.52 6.77 -0.37
C THR A 84 10.24 6.29 -1.78
N GLY A 85 9.33 6.97 -2.47
CA GLY A 85 8.96 6.62 -3.83
C GLY A 85 7.71 5.78 -3.94
N ALA A 86 7.00 5.54 -2.82
CA ALA A 86 5.73 4.83 -2.84
C ALA A 86 4.68 5.64 -3.60
N PHE A 87 3.76 4.94 -4.25
CA PHE A 87 2.64 5.60 -4.93
C PHE A 87 1.41 4.72 -4.87
N ALA A 88 0.25 5.33 -5.09
CA ALA A 88 -1.02 4.62 -5.14
C ALA A 88 -1.53 4.59 -6.58
N MET A 89 -2.18 3.49 -6.94
CA MET A 89 -2.92 3.38 -8.20
C MET A 89 -4.39 3.19 -7.85
N ILE A 90 -5.22 4.10 -8.33
CA ILE A 90 -6.66 4.01 -8.10
C ILE A 90 -7.26 3.23 -9.26
N THR A 91 -7.86 2.10 -8.94
CA THR A 91 -8.42 1.19 -9.93
C THR A 91 -9.74 0.62 -9.40
N ASP A 92 -10.18 -0.50 -9.93
CA ASP A 92 -11.36 -1.20 -9.42
C ASP A 92 -11.12 -2.71 -9.45
N ASP A 93 -12.06 -3.46 -8.91
CA ASP A 93 -11.93 -4.91 -8.79
C ASP A 93 -12.10 -5.64 -10.13
N GLU A 94 -12.42 -4.92 -11.19
CA GLU A 94 -12.54 -5.47 -12.55
C GLU A 94 -11.30 -5.20 -13.38
N ALA A 95 -10.28 -4.52 -12.84
CA ALA A 95 -9.05 -4.24 -13.55
C ALA A 95 -8.35 -5.54 -13.94
N ALA A 96 -7.90 -5.63 -15.17
CA ALA A 96 -7.28 -6.85 -15.70
C ALA A 96 -5.87 -7.08 -15.15
N GLU A 97 -5.15 -6.02 -14.84
CA GLU A 97 -3.75 -6.09 -14.41
C GLU A 97 -3.45 -5.02 -13.37
N PHE A 98 -2.37 -5.25 -12.62
CA PHE A 98 -1.85 -4.25 -11.70
C PHE A 98 -1.29 -3.06 -12.46
N GLY A 99 -1.29 -1.91 -11.82
CA GLY A 99 -0.70 -0.71 -12.38
C GLY A 99 -1.54 -0.02 -13.43
N LEU A 100 -2.75 -0.48 -13.66
CA LEU A 100 -3.72 0.20 -14.51
C LEU A 100 -4.60 1.07 -13.65
N GLY A 101 -4.68 2.34 -13.95
CA GLY A 101 -5.49 3.28 -13.19
C GLY A 101 -4.75 4.59 -13.01
N ARG A 102 -5.25 5.41 -12.09
CA ARG A 102 -4.69 6.74 -11.85
C ARG A 102 -3.62 6.67 -10.76
N ARG A 103 -2.42 7.14 -11.08
CA ARG A 103 -1.30 7.15 -10.15
C ARG A 103 -1.31 8.41 -9.28
N ILE A 104 -1.08 8.23 -7.99
CA ILE A 104 -0.95 9.32 -7.03
C ILE A 104 0.29 9.06 -6.17
N GLU A 105 1.19 10.05 -6.12
CA GLU A 105 2.42 9.93 -5.32
C GLU A 105 2.09 9.95 -3.82
N LEU A 106 2.79 9.15 -3.05
CA LEU A 106 2.59 9.02 -1.60
C LEU A 106 3.82 9.47 -0.83
N PRO A 107 3.67 10.03 0.37
CA PRO A 107 2.39 10.44 0.97
C PRO A 107 1.76 11.58 0.18
N THR A 108 0.44 11.67 0.21
CA THR A 108 -0.24 12.77 -0.48
C THR A 108 0.05 14.09 0.24
N LYS A 109 0.22 15.13 -0.54
CA LYS A 109 0.40 16.49 0.02
C LYS A 109 -0.94 17.15 0.22
N ARG A 110 -1.02 17.97 1.23
CA ARG A 110 -2.19 18.76 1.51
C ARG A 110 -1.86 20.22 1.45
#